data_d18311c23add7e0a93919da3d60404c6
#
_entry.id   d18311c23add7e0a93919da3d60404c6
#
_cell.length_a   1.000
_cell.length_b   1.000
_cell.length_c   1.000
_cell.angle_alpha   90.00
_cell.angle_beta   90.00
_cell.angle_gamma   90.00
#
_symmetry.space_group_name_H-M   'P 1'
#
loop_
_entity.id
_entity.type
_entity.pdbx_description
1 polymer ?
#
loop_
_entity_poly.entity_id
_entity_poly.type
_entity_poly.pdbx_seq_one_letter_code
_entity_poly.pdbx_strand_id
1 'polypeptide(L)'
;MTAATKADARALLGAFLGDDPHYLASAAAYGDGGPEALDRALDLFLARPELGFVWLARSGDDAVGACVVCRAVSTSRGGIVAKLDDVTIRPGWQGRGVGGAMLEALAAHLRGEGVSRIDTACHRDNAGAWRFYERLGFKPLDEERIAKLL
;
A
#
# COMPACT_ATOMS: atom_id res chain seq x y z
N MET A 1 4.71 7.34 7.88
CA MET A 1 4.81 6.75 9.23
C MET A 1 6.08 7.25 9.91
N THR A 2 6.00 7.50 11.19
CA THR A 2 7.13 7.83 12.07
C THR A 2 7.15 6.80 13.20
N ALA A 3 8.18 6.82 14.04
CA ALA A 3 8.22 5.96 15.23
C ALA A 3 6.99 6.15 16.13
N ALA A 4 6.50 7.40 16.29
CA ALA A 4 5.31 7.70 17.09
C ALA A 4 4.00 7.16 16.49
N THR A 5 3.94 6.92 15.18
CA THR A 5 2.75 6.42 14.48
C THR A 5 2.88 4.97 14.00
N LYS A 6 3.94 4.25 14.42
CA LYS A 6 4.15 2.83 14.08
C LYS A 6 3.01 1.95 14.57
N ALA A 7 2.50 2.21 15.79
CA ALA A 7 1.39 1.45 16.37
C ALA A 7 0.11 1.58 15.53
N ASP A 8 -0.20 2.77 15.02
CA ASP A 8 -1.35 3.00 14.14
C ASP A 8 -1.21 2.23 12.82
N ALA A 9 -0.03 2.31 12.19
CA ALA A 9 0.26 1.56 10.97
C ALA A 9 0.13 0.04 11.20
N ARG A 10 0.68 -0.46 12.30
CA ARG A 10 0.60 -1.88 12.69
C ARG A 10 -0.84 -2.34 12.86
N ALA A 11 -1.67 -1.54 13.55
CA ALA A 11 -3.07 -1.90 13.78
C ALA A 11 -3.87 -1.97 12.47
N LEU A 12 -3.71 -0.99 11.58
CA LEU A 12 -4.43 -0.95 10.30
C LEU A 12 -3.97 -2.05 9.34
N LEU A 13 -2.66 -2.21 9.18
CA LEU A 13 -2.10 -3.21 8.26
C LEU A 13 -2.28 -4.62 8.81
N GLY A 14 -2.15 -4.82 10.13
CA GLY A 14 -2.37 -6.12 10.76
C GLY A 14 -3.81 -6.62 10.58
N ALA A 15 -4.80 -5.73 10.74
CA ALA A 15 -6.18 -6.07 10.47
C ALA A 15 -6.41 -6.43 8.99
N PHE A 16 -5.83 -5.66 8.06
CA PHE A 16 -5.92 -5.95 6.62
C PHE A 16 -5.31 -7.32 6.27
N LEU A 17 -4.08 -7.59 6.71
CA LEU A 17 -3.38 -8.84 6.41
C LEU A 17 -4.06 -10.06 7.03
N GLY A 18 -4.75 -9.89 8.16
CA GLY A 18 -5.46 -10.97 8.85
C GLY A 18 -6.88 -11.23 8.32
N ASP A 19 -7.54 -10.23 7.75
CA ASP A 19 -8.97 -10.28 7.47
C ASP A 19 -9.33 -10.16 5.98
N ASP A 20 -8.41 -9.66 5.12
CA ASP A 20 -8.73 -9.47 3.68
C ASP A 20 -8.73 -10.82 2.94
N PRO A 21 -9.89 -11.24 2.38
CA PRO A 21 -10.02 -12.56 1.75
C PRO A 21 -9.18 -12.69 0.47
N HIS A 22 -8.94 -11.62 -0.26
CA HIS A 22 -8.12 -11.65 -1.47
C HIS A 22 -6.64 -11.77 -1.12
N TYR A 23 -6.21 -11.09 -0.05
CA TYR A 23 -4.86 -11.25 0.46
C TYR A 23 -4.63 -12.69 0.96
N LEU A 24 -5.52 -13.21 1.79
CA LEU A 24 -5.42 -14.57 2.34
C LEU A 24 -5.42 -15.64 1.24
N ALA A 25 -6.19 -15.46 0.17
CA ALA A 25 -6.17 -16.37 -0.99
C ALA A 25 -4.82 -16.38 -1.72
N SER A 26 -4.05 -15.30 -1.65
CA SER A 26 -2.73 -15.16 -2.28
C SER A 26 -1.56 -15.44 -1.34
N ALA A 27 -1.80 -15.54 -0.04
CA ALA A 27 -0.76 -15.62 0.99
C ALA A 27 0.20 -16.80 0.79
N ALA A 28 -0.32 -17.95 0.34
CA ALA A 28 0.50 -19.14 0.06
C ALA A 28 1.56 -18.90 -1.03
N ALA A 29 1.27 -18.01 -1.99
CA ALA A 29 2.20 -17.67 -3.07
C ALA A 29 3.28 -16.66 -2.63
N TYR A 30 3.00 -15.86 -1.61
CA TYR A 30 3.95 -14.86 -1.08
C TYR A 30 4.82 -15.38 0.06
N GLY A 31 4.45 -16.52 0.65
CA GLY A 31 5.07 -17.04 1.86
C GLY A 31 4.52 -16.35 3.11
N ASP A 32 4.43 -17.12 4.20
CA ASP A 32 4.04 -16.60 5.50
C ASP A 32 5.30 -16.26 6.32
N GLY A 33 5.51 -14.99 6.55
CA GLY A 33 6.59 -14.48 7.40
C GLY A 33 6.30 -14.58 8.91
N GLY A 34 5.12 -15.09 9.26
CA GLY A 34 4.62 -15.19 10.64
C GLY A 34 4.18 -13.85 11.23
N PRO A 35 3.64 -13.86 12.46
CA PRO A 35 3.03 -12.67 13.08
C PRO A 35 3.99 -11.49 13.29
N GLU A 36 5.29 -11.74 13.32
CA GLU A 36 6.32 -10.70 13.49
C GLU A 36 6.79 -10.09 12.16
N ALA A 37 6.36 -10.62 11.01
CA ALA A 37 6.80 -10.14 9.71
C ALA A 37 6.42 -8.67 9.48
N LEU A 38 5.21 -8.30 9.86
CA LEU A 38 4.75 -6.91 9.78
C LEU A 38 5.61 -5.98 10.64
N ASP A 39 5.92 -6.35 11.88
CA ASP A 39 6.74 -5.54 12.77
C ASP A 39 8.16 -5.34 12.19
N ARG A 40 8.77 -6.41 11.65
CA ARG A 40 10.07 -6.33 10.98
C ARG A 40 10.02 -5.41 9.75
N ALA A 41 8.96 -5.48 8.95
CA ALA A 41 8.78 -4.61 7.78
C ALA A 41 8.62 -3.14 8.18
N LEU A 42 7.84 -2.84 9.22
CA LEU A 42 7.67 -1.47 9.74
C LEU A 42 8.98 -0.91 10.30
N ASP A 43 9.76 -1.72 11.01
CA ASP A 43 11.09 -1.33 11.50
C ASP A 43 12.06 -1.08 10.34
N LEU A 44 12.01 -1.90 9.30
CA LEU A 44 12.81 -1.71 8.11
C LEU A 44 12.51 -0.36 7.43
N PHE A 45 11.23 0.02 7.27
CA PHE A 45 10.86 1.33 6.71
C PHE A 45 11.31 2.51 7.58
N LEU A 46 11.35 2.34 8.90
CA LEU A 46 11.87 3.38 9.80
C LEU A 46 13.40 3.51 9.72
N ALA A 47 14.10 2.39 9.58
CA ALA A 47 15.57 2.34 9.49
C ALA A 47 16.09 2.69 8.08
N ARG A 48 15.30 2.43 7.04
CA ARG A 48 15.68 2.54 5.63
C ARG A 48 14.62 3.31 4.83
N PRO A 49 14.42 4.62 5.08
CA PRO A 49 13.36 5.41 4.44
C PRO A 49 13.52 5.54 2.92
N GLU A 50 14.69 5.27 2.40
CA GLU A 50 14.93 5.21 0.95
C GLU A 50 14.24 4.03 0.25
N LEU A 51 13.89 2.96 0.98
CA LEU A 51 13.15 1.82 0.44
C LEU A 51 11.66 2.13 0.25
N GLY A 52 11.12 3.02 1.08
CA GLY A 52 9.70 3.37 1.08
C GLY A 52 9.22 3.83 2.45
N PHE A 53 7.91 3.84 2.61
CA PHE A 53 7.25 4.28 3.85
C PHE A 53 5.81 3.79 3.93
N VAL A 54 5.19 3.92 5.10
CA VAL A 54 3.75 3.77 5.26
C VAL A 54 3.12 5.16 5.30
N TRP A 55 2.16 5.41 4.39
CA TRP A 55 1.33 6.60 4.35
C TRP A 55 0.06 6.37 5.16
N LEU A 56 -0.28 7.30 6.06
CA LEU A 56 -1.44 7.19 6.94
C LEU A 56 -2.46 8.28 6.64
N ALA A 57 -3.73 7.92 6.51
CA ALA A 57 -4.85 8.84 6.56
C ALA A 57 -5.34 8.98 8.00
N ARG A 58 -5.59 10.21 8.43
CA ARG A 58 -6.09 10.52 9.78
C ARG A 58 -7.38 11.32 9.72
N SER A 59 -8.21 11.13 10.74
CA SER A 59 -9.37 11.98 11.04
C SER A 59 -9.26 12.40 12.51
N GLY A 60 -8.87 13.66 12.73
CA GLY A 60 -8.41 14.08 14.06
C GLY A 60 -7.21 13.23 14.50
N ASP A 61 -7.31 12.66 15.71
CA ASP A 61 -6.25 11.80 16.25
C ASP A 61 -6.33 10.33 15.80
N ASP A 62 -7.41 9.93 15.12
CA ASP A 62 -7.61 8.57 14.66
C ASP A 62 -6.91 8.29 13.32
N ALA A 63 -6.12 7.24 13.25
CA ALA A 63 -5.65 6.68 11.99
C ALA A 63 -6.77 5.83 11.36
N VAL A 64 -7.23 6.21 10.17
CA VAL A 64 -8.40 5.64 9.51
C VAL A 64 -8.08 4.94 8.19
N GLY A 65 -6.84 5.06 7.70
CA GLY A 65 -6.37 4.39 6.51
C GLY A 65 -4.85 4.29 6.47
N ALA A 66 -4.34 3.30 5.75
CA ALA A 66 -2.93 3.08 5.54
C ALA A 66 -2.66 2.63 4.10
N CYS A 67 -1.48 2.96 3.60
CA CYS A 67 -0.95 2.46 2.34
C CYS A 67 0.56 2.24 2.48
N VAL A 68 1.04 1.07 2.11
CA VAL A 68 2.48 0.80 1.99
C VAL A 68 2.98 1.31 0.65
N VAL A 69 4.06 2.09 0.67
CA VAL A 69 4.70 2.68 -0.51
C VAL A 69 6.13 2.17 -0.58
N CYS A 70 6.46 1.40 -1.62
CA CYS A 70 7.82 0.96 -1.92
C CYS A 70 8.38 1.77 -3.09
N ARG A 71 9.67 2.07 -3.04
CA ARG A 71 10.38 2.78 -4.13
C ARG A 71 11.13 1.80 -5.01
N ALA A 72 11.07 2.02 -6.31
CA ALA A 72 11.81 1.23 -7.28
C ALA A 72 12.44 2.13 -8.35
N VAL A 73 13.54 1.67 -8.95
CA VAL A 73 14.13 2.33 -10.12
C VAL A 73 13.51 1.72 -11.37
N SER A 74 12.95 2.57 -12.21
CA SER A 74 12.44 2.17 -13.52
C SER A 74 13.45 2.54 -14.60
N THR A 75 14.05 1.54 -15.25
CA THR A 75 15.00 1.74 -16.34
C THR A 75 14.32 2.38 -17.57
N SER A 76 13.07 2.04 -17.84
CA SER A 76 12.30 2.62 -18.95
C SER A 76 11.89 4.07 -18.71
N ARG A 77 11.77 4.50 -17.44
CA ARG A 77 11.48 5.90 -17.07
C ARG A 77 12.74 6.70 -16.76
N GLY A 78 13.85 6.03 -16.50
CA GLY A 78 15.09 6.67 -16.08
C GLY A 78 14.99 7.35 -14.72
N GLY A 79 14.19 6.82 -13.78
CA GLY A 79 13.96 7.47 -12.49
C GLY A 79 13.21 6.61 -11.49
N ILE A 80 12.84 7.23 -10.37
CA ILE A 80 12.10 6.57 -9.29
C ILE A 80 10.61 6.46 -9.66
N VAL A 81 10.05 5.28 -9.40
CA VAL A 81 8.61 4.99 -9.40
C VAL A 81 8.21 4.47 -8.03
N ALA A 82 6.94 4.64 -7.68
CA ALA A 82 6.37 4.09 -6.46
C ALA A 82 5.52 2.86 -6.77
N LYS A 83 5.60 1.86 -5.90
CA LYS A 83 4.70 0.72 -5.88
C LYS A 83 3.85 0.82 -4.62
N LEU A 84 2.53 0.75 -4.78
CA LEU A 84 1.61 0.66 -3.66
C LEU A 84 1.33 -0.80 -3.34
N ASP A 85 1.48 -1.13 -2.07
CA ASP A 85 1.02 -2.38 -1.48
C ASP A 85 0.07 -2.08 -0.32
N ASP A 86 -0.76 -3.05 0.07
CA ASP A 86 -1.57 -3.06 1.29
C ASP A 86 -2.36 -1.76 1.53
N VAL A 87 -3.12 -1.32 0.54
CA VAL A 87 -4.00 -0.14 0.66
C VAL A 87 -5.26 -0.51 1.43
N THR A 88 -5.43 0.06 2.61
CA THR A 88 -6.56 -0.27 3.48
C THR A 88 -7.22 0.96 4.10
N ILE A 89 -8.52 0.87 4.31
CA ILE A 89 -9.33 1.84 5.05
C ILE A 89 -10.07 1.10 6.16
N ARG A 90 -9.99 1.62 7.39
CA ARG A 90 -10.64 1.06 8.57
C ARG A 90 -12.13 0.79 8.30
N PRO A 91 -12.69 -0.35 8.73
CA PRO A 91 -14.12 -0.60 8.72
C PRO A 91 -14.90 0.59 9.32
N GLY A 92 -16.04 0.94 8.71
CA GLY A 92 -16.83 2.11 9.10
C GLY A 92 -16.35 3.45 8.51
N TRP A 93 -15.14 3.52 7.93
CA TRP A 93 -14.63 4.67 7.18
C TRP A 93 -14.61 4.44 5.67
N GLN A 94 -14.89 3.24 5.25
CA GLN A 94 -15.03 2.87 3.84
C GLN A 94 -16.27 3.52 3.21
N GLY A 95 -16.25 3.74 1.89
CA GLY A 95 -17.37 4.37 1.16
C GLY A 95 -17.57 5.86 1.42
N ARG A 96 -16.71 6.50 2.22
CA ARG A 96 -16.78 7.93 2.59
C ARG A 96 -15.78 8.82 1.84
N GLY A 97 -15.15 8.33 0.79
CA GLY A 97 -14.14 9.07 0.04
C GLY A 97 -12.74 9.09 0.64
N VAL A 98 -12.54 8.53 1.84
CA VAL A 98 -11.24 8.55 2.56
C VAL A 98 -10.11 7.94 1.74
N GLY A 99 -10.34 6.80 1.11
CA GLY A 99 -9.33 6.14 0.27
C GLY A 99 -8.91 6.99 -0.94
N GLY A 100 -9.89 7.62 -1.61
CA GLY A 100 -9.61 8.54 -2.72
C GLY A 100 -8.77 9.71 -2.28
N ALA A 101 -9.21 10.43 -1.23
CA ALA A 101 -8.47 11.58 -0.69
C ALA A 101 -7.05 11.19 -0.23
N MET A 102 -6.90 10.00 0.39
CA MET A 102 -5.60 9.48 0.81
C MET A 102 -4.65 9.28 -0.37
N LEU A 103 -5.11 8.62 -1.45
CA LEU A 103 -4.26 8.34 -2.61
C LEU A 103 -4.00 9.59 -3.46
N GLU A 104 -4.93 10.54 -3.54
CA GLU A 104 -4.71 11.84 -4.19
C GLU A 104 -3.64 12.65 -3.47
N ALA A 105 -3.72 12.73 -2.13
CA ALA A 105 -2.70 13.40 -1.32
C ALA A 105 -1.32 12.72 -1.45
N LEU A 106 -1.29 11.38 -1.44
CA LEU A 106 -0.07 10.61 -1.67
C LEU A 106 0.50 10.88 -3.06
N ALA A 107 -0.33 10.88 -4.10
CA ALA A 107 0.12 11.15 -5.48
C ALA A 107 0.69 12.57 -5.62
N ALA A 108 0.10 13.56 -4.96
CA ALA A 108 0.63 14.93 -4.92
C ALA A 108 2.01 14.97 -4.22
N HIS A 109 2.16 14.30 -3.09
CA HIS A 109 3.42 14.19 -2.36
C HIS A 109 4.51 13.53 -3.21
N LEU A 110 4.23 12.35 -3.79
CA LEU A 110 5.18 11.62 -4.63
C LEU A 110 5.59 12.40 -5.88
N ARG A 111 4.65 13.15 -6.49
CA ARG A 111 4.97 14.04 -7.62
C ARG A 111 5.93 15.15 -7.20
N GLY A 112 5.75 15.72 -6.01
CA GLY A 112 6.67 16.71 -5.43
C GLY A 112 8.08 16.16 -5.20
N GLU A 113 8.23 14.85 -4.99
CA GLU A 113 9.51 14.16 -4.88
C GLU A 113 10.09 13.72 -6.25
N GLY A 114 9.45 14.04 -7.36
CA GLY A 114 9.89 13.66 -8.70
C GLY A 114 9.55 12.23 -9.10
N VAL A 115 8.70 11.53 -8.34
CA VAL A 115 8.19 10.20 -8.72
C VAL A 115 7.24 10.35 -9.92
N SER A 116 7.50 9.62 -10.98
CA SER A 116 6.82 9.80 -12.27
C SER A 116 5.69 8.81 -12.54
N ARG A 117 5.59 7.73 -11.75
CA ARG A 117 4.57 6.68 -11.90
C ARG A 117 4.29 6.02 -10.55
N ILE A 118 3.05 5.64 -10.36
CA ILE A 118 2.60 4.80 -9.25
C ILE A 118 2.07 3.50 -9.85
N ASP A 119 2.61 2.38 -9.42
CA ASP A 119 2.16 1.04 -9.79
C ASP A 119 1.46 0.40 -8.58
N THR A 120 0.47 -0.45 -8.82
CA THR A 120 -0.16 -1.28 -7.79
C THR A 120 -0.56 -2.62 -8.38
N ALA A 121 -0.82 -3.59 -7.53
CA ALA A 121 -1.41 -4.86 -7.91
C ALA A 121 -2.80 -4.99 -7.30
N CYS A 122 -3.72 -5.56 -8.06
CA CYS A 122 -5.09 -5.80 -7.62
C CYS A 122 -5.46 -7.24 -7.97
N HIS A 123 -6.04 -7.97 -7.00
CA HIS A 123 -6.52 -9.32 -7.28
C HIS A 123 -7.58 -9.28 -8.39
N ARG A 124 -7.50 -10.21 -9.35
CA ARG A 124 -8.34 -10.25 -10.55
C ARG A 124 -9.83 -10.20 -10.21
N ASP A 125 -10.24 -10.90 -9.17
CA ASP A 125 -11.65 -11.02 -8.76
C ASP A 125 -12.09 -9.90 -7.79
N ASN A 126 -11.19 -8.97 -7.43
CA ASN A 126 -11.52 -7.83 -6.58
C ASN A 126 -12.09 -6.66 -7.39
N ALA A 127 -13.32 -6.84 -7.90
CA ALA A 127 -14.00 -5.81 -8.68
C ALA A 127 -14.18 -4.48 -7.94
N GLY A 128 -14.21 -4.50 -6.61
CA GLY A 128 -14.29 -3.29 -5.77
C GLY A 128 -13.01 -2.47 -5.87
N ALA A 129 -11.86 -3.11 -5.71
CA ALA A 129 -10.55 -2.46 -5.85
C ALA A 129 -10.30 -1.99 -7.28
N TRP A 130 -10.68 -2.79 -8.30
CA TRP A 130 -10.58 -2.36 -9.69
C TRP A 130 -11.29 -1.04 -9.95
N ARG A 131 -12.59 -0.95 -9.63
CA ARG A 131 -13.37 0.28 -9.77
C ARG A 131 -12.81 1.44 -8.97
N PHE A 132 -12.21 1.18 -7.81
CA PHE A 132 -11.58 2.20 -6.99
C PHE A 132 -10.36 2.79 -7.69
N TYR A 133 -9.43 1.96 -8.18
CA TYR A 133 -8.23 2.41 -8.86
C TYR A 133 -8.51 3.08 -10.21
N GLU A 134 -9.46 2.55 -10.99
CA GLU A 134 -9.88 3.15 -12.27
C GLU A 134 -10.40 4.58 -12.09
N ARG A 135 -11.21 4.84 -11.05
CA ARG A 135 -11.69 6.20 -10.74
C ARG A 135 -10.56 7.16 -10.38
N LEU A 136 -9.43 6.68 -9.91
CA LEU A 136 -8.24 7.47 -9.60
C LEU A 136 -7.26 7.56 -10.79
N GLY A 137 -7.67 7.08 -11.96
CA GLY A 137 -6.89 7.18 -13.18
C GLY A 137 -5.86 6.07 -13.39
N PHE A 138 -5.86 5.03 -12.55
CA PHE A 138 -5.05 3.84 -12.81
C PHE A 138 -5.62 3.08 -14.02
N LYS A 139 -4.72 2.53 -14.81
CA LYS A 139 -5.08 1.72 -15.99
C LYS A 139 -4.49 0.33 -15.84
N PRO A 140 -5.19 -0.72 -16.27
CA PRO A 140 -4.62 -2.06 -16.29
C PRO A 140 -3.38 -2.07 -17.19
N LEU A 141 -2.35 -2.75 -16.73
CA LEU A 141 -1.22 -3.17 -17.55
C LEU A 141 -1.53 -4.61 -17.96
N ASP A 142 -1.28 -4.97 -19.20
CA ASP A 142 -1.49 -6.34 -19.69
C ASP A 142 -0.32 -7.24 -19.24
N GLU A 143 -0.15 -7.34 -17.93
CA GLU A 143 0.93 -8.04 -17.24
C GLU A 143 0.38 -8.88 -16.09
N GLU A 144 1.01 -10.02 -15.80
CA GLU A 144 0.70 -10.84 -14.63
C GLU A 144 1.86 -10.79 -13.64
N ARG A 145 1.52 -10.71 -12.36
CA ARG A 145 2.50 -10.77 -11.27
C ARG A 145 2.84 -12.23 -11.00
N ILE A 146 4.13 -12.55 -11.02
CA ILE A 146 4.66 -13.87 -10.66
C ILE A 146 5.64 -13.73 -9.49
N ALA A 147 5.72 -14.76 -8.65
CA ALA A 147 6.62 -14.78 -7.49
C ALA A 147 7.37 -16.12 -7.42
N LYS A 148 8.58 -16.06 -6.88
CA LYS A 148 9.37 -17.24 -6.49
C LYS A 148 9.88 -17.01 -5.07
N LEU A 149 9.59 -17.92 -4.16
CA LEU A 149 10.17 -17.92 -2.82
C LEU A 149 11.64 -18.34 -2.87
N LEU A 150 12.48 -17.73 -2.01
CA LEU A 150 13.92 -17.98 -1.92
C LEU A 150 14.29 -18.63 -0.59
#